data_2ffd2888c94ee98b0aab6f923b181990
#
_entry.id   2ffd2888c94ee98b0aab6f923b181990
#
_cell.length_a   1.000
_cell.length_b   1.000
_cell.length_c   1.000
_cell.angle_alpha   90.00
_cell.angle_beta   90.00
_cell.angle_gamma   90.00
#
_symmetry.space_group_name_H-M   'P 1'
#
loop_
_entity.id
_entity.type
_entity.pdbx_description
1 polymer ?
#
loop_
_entity_poly.entity_id
_entity_poly.type
_entity_poly.pdbx_seq_one_letter_code
_entity_poly.pdbx_strand_id
1 'polypeptide(L)'
;MNIKTTLSTLALLVCFTSTTIAQQVKAPVDTTITSTHSVTIKGQNIPYKAELGFQPVWDNSGNPVATLNYTYYTRTDIKDNQTRPLLISFNGGPGSASVWMHIAYTGPRILKITDEGFPVQPYGIKDNPNSVLDVADIVYVNPVNTGYSRMVPNAQGEMPKRDQFFGVNADISYLADWVNTFVTRH
;
A
#
# COMPACT_ATOMS: atom_id res chain seq x y z
N MET A 1 11.55 57.11 21.92
CA MET A 1 11.16 55.72 21.52
C MET A 1 10.48 55.09 22.73
N ASN A 2 9.18 54.86 22.65
CA ASN A 2 8.36 54.49 23.81
C ASN A 2 8.59 53.03 24.20
N ILE A 3 9.00 52.76 25.44
CA ILE A 3 9.27 51.41 26.00
C ILE A 3 8.06 50.45 25.84
N LYS A 4 6.84 51.00 25.85
CA LYS A 4 5.60 50.19 25.64
C LYS A 4 5.50 49.62 24.25
N THR A 5 5.98 50.30 23.22
CA THR A 5 5.96 49.82 21.81
C THR A 5 7.01 48.74 21.58
N THR A 6 8.16 48.85 22.26
CA THR A 6 9.24 47.82 22.14
C THR A 6 8.87 46.51 22.83
N LEU A 7 8.15 46.55 23.96
CA LEU A 7 7.67 45.33 24.63
C LEU A 7 6.57 44.62 23.83
N SER A 8 5.67 45.37 23.17
CA SER A 8 4.62 44.79 22.32
C SER A 8 5.22 44.09 21.08
N THR A 9 6.27 44.67 20.49
CA THR A 9 6.93 44.07 19.32
C THR A 9 7.74 42.80 19.70
N LEU A 10 8.32 42.76 20.90
CA LEU A 10 9.03 41.60 21.39
C LEU A 10 8.09 40.46 21.73
N ALA A 11 6.90 40.77 22.31
CA ALA A 11 5.88 39.77 22.59
C ALA A 11 5.27 39.15 21.32
N LEU A 12 5.15 39.93 20.24
CA LEU A 12 4.67 39.42 18.94
C LEU A 12 5.70 38.50 18.26
N LEU A 13 7.00 38.76 18.43
CA LEU A 13 8.07 37.93 17.84
C LEU A 13 8.20 36.57 18.53
N VAL A 14 7.87 36.46 19.81
CA VAL A 14 7.96 35.19 20.56
C VAL A 14 6.82 34.23 20.22
N CYS A 15 5.66 34.75 19.76
CA CYS A 15 4.53 33.90 19.37
C CYS A 15 4.70 33.16 18.01
N PHE A 16 5.70 33.54 17.19
CA PHE A 16 5.90 32.92 15.86
C PHE A 16 6.93 31.77 15.82
N THR A 17 7.54 31.42 16.96
CA THR A 17 8.50 30.29 17.03
C THR A 17 7.89 28.98 17.55
N SER A 18 6.58 28.79 17.39
CA SER A 18 5.99 27.46 17.56
C SER A 18 6.40 26.60 16.37
N THR A 19 7.60 26.01 16.43
CA THR A 19 7.96 24.91 15.53
C THR A 19 6.99 23.76 15.79
N THR A 20 5.98 23.63 14.96
CA THR A 20 5.20 22.40 14.89
C THR A 20 6.15 21.29 14.46
N ILE A 21 6.64 20.51 15.44
CA ILE A 21 7.31 19.24 15.16
C ILE A 21 6.23 18.35 14.58
N ALA A 22 6.21 18.27 13.26
CA ALA A 22 5.35 17.27 12.59
C ALA A 22 5.82 15.90 13.09
N GLN A 23 4.97 15.24 13.87
CA GLN A 23 5.24 13.90 14.36
C GLN A 23 5.32 13.00 13.12
N GLN A 24 6.51 12.55 12.76
CA GLN A 24 6.67 11.57 11.69
C GLN A 24 5.99 10.28 12.13
N VAL A 25 4.84 9.99 11.54
CA VAL A 25 4.19 8.69 11.72
C VAL A 25 5.12 7.64 11.10
N LYS A 26 5.76 6.85 11.97
CA LYS A 26 6.63 5.76 11.53
C LYS A 26 5.76 4.73 10.79
N ALA A 27 6.07 4.44 9.54
CA ALA A 27 5.38 3.41 8.79
C ALA A 27 5.55 2.05 9.52
N PRO A 28 4.48 1.24 9.64
CA PRO A 28 4.61 -0.11 10.15
C PRO A 28 5.53 -0.92 9.23
N VAL A 29 6.39 -1.75 9.81
CA VAL A 29 7.41 -2.48 9.06
C VAL A 29 6.93 -3.87 8.65
N ASP A 30 6.33 -4.60 9.58
CA ASP A 30 5.83 -5.97 9.37
C ASP A 30 4.56 -6.13 10.21
N THR A 31 3.39 -6.06 9.58
CA THR A 31 2.10 -6.18 10.26
C THR A 31 0.98 -6.47 9.26
N THR A 32 -0.05 -7.16 9.70
CA THR A 32 -1.23 -7.47 8.90
C THR A 32 -2.50 -7.29 9.71
N ILE A 33 -3.58 -6.93 9.01
CA ILE A 33 -4.95 -6.99 9.50
C ILE A 33 -5.80 -7.75 8.48
N THR A 34 -6.79 -8.49 8.96
CA THR A 34 -7.65 -9.31 8.11
C THR A 34 -9.12 -9.01 8.36
N SER A 35 -9.93 -9.20 7.31
CA SER A 35 -11.38 -9.15 7.38
C SER A 35 -11.99 -10.14 6.39
N THR A 36 -13.24 -10.54 6.63
CA THR A 36 -13.98 -11.47 5.76
C THR A 36 -15.14 -10.74 5.09
N HIS A 37 -15.33 -11.05 3.81
CA HIS A 37 -16.33 -10.43 2.96
C HIS A 37 -16.91 -11.45 1.98
N SER A 38 -17.88 -11.02 1.18
CA SER A 38 -18.32 -11.72 -0.01
C SER A 38 -18.50 -10.75 -1.18
N VAL A 39 -18.45 -11.29 -2.38
CA VAL A 39 -18.65 -10.57 -3.64
C VAL A 39 -19.43 -11.44 -4.62
N THR A 40 -20.30 -10.82 -5.41
CA THR A 40 -21.01 -11.54 -6.49
C THR A 40 -20.21 -11.43 -7.78
N ILE A 41 -19.67 -12.56 -8.27
CA ILE A 41 -18.93 -12.65 -9.54
C ILE A 41 -19.67 -13.62 -10.45
N LYS A 42 -20.03 -13.17 -11.65
CA LYS A 42 -20.79 -13.97 -12.64
C LYS A 42 -22.03 -14.65 -12.05
N GLY A 43 -22.72 -13.96 -11.13
CA GLY A 43 -23.93 -14.48 -10.47
C GLY A 43 -23.67 -15.43 -9.29
N GLN A 44 -22.43 -15.74 -8.97
CA GLN A 44 -22.06 -16.59 -7.82
C GLN A 44 -21.59 -15.73 -6.65
N ASN A 45 -22.10 -16.00 -5.45
CA ASN A 45 -21.60 -15.37 -4.23
C ASN A 45 -20.30 -16.06 -3.79
N ILE A 46 -19.20 -15.32 -3.79
CA ILE A 46 -17.85 -15.82 -3.46
C ILE A 46 -17.43 -15.21 -2.14
N PRO A 47 -17.32 -16.01 -1.07
CA PRO A 47 -16.76 -15.55 0.19
C PRO A 47 -15.23 -15.46 0.09
N TYR A 48 -14.65 -14.41 0.68
CA TYR A 48 -13.23 -14.19 0.65
C TYR A 48 -12.69 -13.52 1.94
N LYS A 49 -11.41 -13.75 2.20
CA LYS A 49 -10.62 -13.04 3.19
C LYS A 49 -9.88 -11.89 2.47
N ALA A 50 -9.96 -10.72 3.03
CA ALA A 50 -9.10 -9.59 2.67
C ALA A 50 -8.04 -9.42 3.74
N GLU A 51 -6.78 -9.32 3.33
CA GLU A 51 -5.64 -9.05 4.18
C GLU A 51 -4.95 -7.78 3.70
N LEU A 52 -4.85 -6.79 4.57
CA LEU A 52 -4.05 -5.58 4.34
C LEU A 52 -2.81 -5.67 5.19
N GLY A 53 -1.64 -5.56 4.56
CA GLY A 53 -0.39 -5.76 5.26
C GLY A 53 0.73 -4.83 4.83
N PHE A 54 1.78 -4.90 5.63
CA PHE A 54 3.10 -4.34 5.35
C PHE A 54 4.11 -5.47 5.54
N GLN A 55 4.88 -5.75 4.50
CA GLN A 55 5.94 -6.74 4.53
C GLN A 55 7.27 -6.09 4.18
N PRO A 56 8.31 -6.31 5.00
CA PRO A 56 9.62 -5.71 4.75
C PRO A 56 10.34 -6.31 3.55
N VAL A 57 11.23 -5.50 2.99
CA VAL A 57 12.37 -5.92 2.16
C VAL A 57 13.59 -5.81 3.04
N TRP A 58 14.44 -6.83 3.03
CA TRP A 58 15.66 -6.89 3.84
C TRP A 58 16.92 -6.71 2.99
N ASP A 59 17.95 -6.14 3.61
CA ASP A 59 19.30 -6.18 3.06
C ASP A 59 19.97 -7.56 3.31
N ASN A 60 21.18 -7.73 2.78
CA ASN A 60 21.96 -8.96 2.95
C ASN A 60 22.35 -9.24 4.41
N SER A 61 22.22 -8.28 5.31
CA SER A 61 22.49 -8.39 6.74
C SER A 61 21.24 -8.71 7.55
N GLY A 62 20.07 -8.81 6.90
CA GLY A 62 18.78 -9.09 7.53
C GLY A 62 18.12 -7.87 8.18
N ASN A 63 18.56 -6.65 7.86
CA ASN A 63 17.91 -5.44 8.32
C ASN A 63 16.81 -5.00 7.33
N PRO A 64 15.64 -4.55 7.82
CA PRO A 64 14.61 -4.01 6.95
C PRO A 64 15.07 -2.68 6.35
N VAL A 65 15.04 -2.58 5.01
CA VAL A 65 15.43 -1.37 4.25
C VAL A 65 14.23 -0.68 3.60
N ALA A 66 13.15 -1.41 3.43
CA ALA A 66 11.86 -0.87 2.98
C ALA A 66 10.73 -1.70 3.57
N THR A 67 9.52 -1.15 3.56
CA THR A 67 8.28 -1.86 3.86
C THR A 67 7.29 -1.62 2.74
N LEU A 68 6.77 -2.70 2.17
CA LEU A 68 5.79 -2.64 1.08
C LEU A 68 4.40 -2.93 1.61
N ASN A 69 3.51 -1.99 1.35
CA ASN A 69 2.10 -2.15 1.62
C ASN A 69 1.46 -3.01 0.53
N TYR A 70 0.64 -3.98 0.94
CA TYR A 70 -0.09 -4.85 0.03
C TYR A 70 -1.53 -5.07 0.49
N THR A 71 -2.36 -5.50 -0.46
CA THR A 71 -3.70 -6.02 -0.19
C THR A 71 -3.83 -7.39 -0.86
N TYR A 72 -4.15 -8.40 -0.08
CA TYR A 72 -4.27 -9.79 -0.53
C TYR A 72 -5.69 -10.31 -0.36
N TYR A 73 -6.23 -10.91 -1.38
CA TYR A 73 -7.56 -11.52 -1.41
C TYR A 73 -7.46 -13.00 -1.66
N THR A 74 -8.03 -13.80 -0.75
CA THR A 74 -8.10 -15.25 -0.86
C THR A 74 -9.54 -15.72 -0.76
N ARG A 75 -9.93 -16.60 -1.65
CA ARG A 75 -11.24 -17.25 -1.62
C ARG A 75 -11.29 -18.25 -0.47
N THR A 76 -12.39 -18.29 0.31
CA THR A 76 -12.46 -19.07 1.57
C THR A 76 -13.33 -20.32 1.51
N ASP A 77 -14.11 -20.53 0.45
CA ASP A 77 -14.98 -21.68 0.26
C ASP A 77 -14.31 -22.84 -0.49
N ILE A 78 -13.04 -22.72 -0.84
CA ILE A 78 -12.25 -23.75 -1.53
C ILE A 78 -11.43 -24.54 -0.51
N LYS A 79 -11.56 -25.87 -0.53
CA LYS A 79 -10.90 -26.74 0.44
C LYS A 79 -9.39 -26.89 0.22
N ASP A 80 -8.94 -26.77 -1.03
CA ASP A 80 -7.52 -26.91 -1.40
C ASP A 80 -7.05 -25.62 -2.09
N ASN A 81 -6.54 -24.70 -1.28
CA ASN A 81 -5.99 -23.43 -1.78
C ASN A 81 -4.63 -23.61 -2.48
N GLN A 82 -3.93 -24.73 -2.27
CA GLN A 82 -2.60 -24.97 -2.85
C GLN A 82 -2.64 -25.11 -4.38
N THR A 83 -3.79 -25.42 -4.95
CA THR A 83 -3.97 -25.55 -6.40
C THR A 83 -4.44 -24.27 -7.07
N ARG A 84 -4.74 -23.21 -6.30
CA ARG A 84 -5.20 -21.95 -6.88
C ARG A 84 -4.02 -21.09 -7.37
N PRO A 85 -4.09 -20.54 -8.59
CA PRO A 85 -3.11 -19.57 -9.04
C PRO A 85 -3.10 -18.33 -8.12
N LEU A 86 -1.92 -17.77 -7.91
CA LEU A 86 -1.75 -16.45 -7.28
C LEU A 86 -1.41 -15.41 -8.35
N LEU A 87 -2.29 -14.42 -8.49
CA LEU A 87 -2.02 -13.24 -9.32
C LEU A 87 -1.32 -12.18 -8.48
N ILE A 88 -0.09 -11.84 -8.83
CA ILE A 88 0.65 -10.74 -8.23
C ILE A 88 0.52 -9.53 -9.15
N SER A 89 -0.06 -8.45 -8.65
CA SER A 89 -0.39 -7.26 -9.42
C SER A 89 0.22 -6.01 -8.82
N PHE A 90 0.86 -5.22 -9.65
CA PHE A 90 1.40 -3.91 -9.29
C PHE A 90 1.28 -2.95 -10.46
N ASN A 91 1.20 -1.66 -10.15
CA ASN A 91 1.14 -0.61 -11.16
C ASN A 91 2.55 -0.14 -11.48
N GLY A 92 2.79 0.20 -12.74
CA GLY A 92 4.05 0.81 -13.19
C GLY A 92 3.93 2.32 -13.40
N GLY A 93 4.91 2.87 -14.12
CA GLY A 93 4.76 4.17 -14.68
C GLY A 93 5.62 5.34 -14.23
N PRO A 94 6.84 5.22 -13.68
CA PRO A 94 7.19 4.90 -12.31
C PRO A 94 6.50 5.81 -11.30
N GLY A 95 6.37 5.35 -10.05
CA GLY A 95 5.82 6.13 -8.93
C GLY A 95 4.31 6.00 -8.74
N SER A 96 3.61 5.15 -9.50
CA SER A 96 2.18 4.91 -9.34
C SER A 96 1.90 3.78 -8.35
N ALA A 97 0.99 4.02 -7.42
CA ALA A 97 0.46 2.98 -6.54
C ALA A 97 -0.44 1.99 -7.31
N SER A 98 -0.58 0.77 -6.79
CA SER A 98 -1.36 -0.30 -7.42
C SER A 98 -2.88 -0.10 -7.33
N VAL A 99 -3.33 1.06 -6.89
CA VAL A 99 -4.74 1.41 -6.71
C VAL A 99 -5.59 1.22 -7.97
N TRP A 100 -5.06 1.52 -9.15
CA TRP A 100 -5.80 1.37 -10.41
C TRP A 100 -6.06 -0.09 -10.75
N MET A 101 -5.03 -0.93 -10.65
CA MET A 101 -5.20 -2.38 -10.86
C MET A 101 -6.15 -2.98 -9.81
N HIS A 102 -6.09 -2.48 -8.57
CA HIS A 102 -6.87 -2.97 -7.45
C HIS A 102 -8.36 -2.61 -7.57
N ILE A 103 -8.69 -1.31 -7.54
CA ILE A 103 -10.09 -0.85 -7.40
C ILE A 103 -10.72 -0.32 -8.69
N ALA A 104 -10.01 -0.40 -9.83
CA ALA A 104 -10.58 -0.05 -11.12
C ALA A 104 -10.70 -1.24 -12.08
N TYR A 105 -9.97 -2.37 -11.85
CA TYR A 105 -9.95 -3.48 -12.81
C TYR A 105 -10.28 -4.84 -12.19
N THR A 106 -9.34 -5.45 -11.46
CA THR A 106 -9.36 -6.90 -11.18
C THR A 106 -9.78 -7.26 -9.76
N GLY A 107 -9.80 -6.30 -8.84
CA GLY A 107 -10.19 -6.52 -7.44
C GLY A 107 -11.64 -6.96 -7.28
N PRO A 108 -12.01 -7.51 -6.12
CA PRO A 108 -13.39 -7.95 -5.84
C PRO A 108 -14.37 -6.76 -5.75
N ARG A 109 -13.87 -5.56 -5.50
CA ARG A 109 -14.64 -4.31 -5.45
C ARG A 109 -14.04 -3.31 -6.42
N ILE A 110 -14.90 -2.57 -7.13
CA ILE A 110 -14.48 -1.51 -8.05
C ILE A 110 -15.20 -0.20 -7.76
N LEU A 111 -14.59 0.90 -8.20
CA LEU A 111 -15.19 2.23 -8.11
C LEU A 111 -16.52 2.29 -8.88
N LYS A 112 -17.47 3.08 -8.36
CA LYS A 112 -18.68 3.45 -9.10
C LYS A 112 -18.34 4.57 -10.08
N ILE A 113 -17.98 4.18 -11.29
CA ILE A 113 -17.68 5.08 -12.41
C ILE A 113 -18.49 4.68 -13.63
N THR A 114 -18.70 5.61 -14.57
CA THR A 114 -19.24 5.33 -15.91
C THR A 114 -18.17 4.66 -16.77
N ASP A 115 -18.55 4.21 -17.97
CA ASP A 115 -17.61 3.61 -18.92
C ASP A 115 -16.54 4.62 -19.39
N GLU A 116 -16.87 5.93 -19.37
CA GLU A 116 -15.95 7.02 -19.69
C GLU A 116 -15.05 7.42 -18.48
N GLY A 117 -15.23 6.78 -17.31
CA GLY A 117 -14.41 7.01 -16.11
C GLY A 117 -14.90 8.11 -15.18
N PHE A 118 -16.10 8.66 -15.38
CA PHE A 118 -16.64 9.67 -14.46
C PHE A 118 -17.27 9.05 -13.22
N PRO A 119 -17.09 9.67 -12.04
CA PRO A 119 -17.66 9.16 -10.80
C PRO A 119 -19.18 9.28 -10.80
N VAL A 120 -19.87 8.22 -10.31
CA VAL A 120 -21.32 8.15 -10.19
C VAL A 120 -21.76 8.33 -8.75
N GLN A 121 -22.75 9.19 -8.51
CA GLN A 121 -23.33 9.38 -7.17
C GLN A 121 -24.35 8.27 -6.83
N PRO A 122 -24.45 7.86 -5.55
CA PRO A 122 -23.54 8.21 -4.44
C PRO A 122 -22.16 7.60 -4.67
N TYR A 123 -21.12 8.40 -4.45
CA TYR A 123 -19.73 7.95 -4.64
C TYR A 123 -19.43 6.74 -3.76
N GLY A 124 -18.60 5.83 -4.24
CA GLY A 124 -18.23 4.64 -3.51
C GLY A 124 -17.72 3.51 -4.39
N ILE A 125 -17.75 2.33 -3.81
CA ILE A 125 -17.36 1.08 -4.48
C ILE A 125 -18.59 0.18 -4.65
N LYS A 126 -18.50 -0.74 -5.60
CA LYS A 126 -19.51 -1.78 -5.88
C LYS A 126 -18.82 -3.12 -6.07
N ASP A 127 -19.58 -4.20 -6.05
CA ASP A 127 -19.09 -5.51 -6.44
C ASP A 127 -18.55 -5.48 -7.87
N ASN A 128 -17.43 -6.18 -8.08
CA ASN A 128 -16.87 -6.36 -9.41
C ASN A 128 -17.33 -7.70 -10.01
N PRO A 129 -18.30 -7.72 -10.93
CA PRO A 129 -18.78 -8.96 -11.53
C PRO A 129 -17.74 -9.66 -12.41
N ASN A 130 -16.66 -8.95 -12.76
CA ASN A 130 -15.57 -9.43 -13.61
C ASN A 130 -14.25 -9.62 -12.85
N SER A 131 -14.30 -9.63 -11.50
CA SER A 131 -13.10 -9.91 -10.71
C SER A 131 -12.54 -11.29 -11.04
N VAL A 132 -11.23 -11.40 -11.07
CA VAL A 132 -10.54 -12.68 -11.28
C VAL A 132 -10.47 -13.55 -10.02
N LEU A 133 -11.07 -13.11 -8.91
CA LEU A 133 -11.10 -13.86 -7.66
C LEU A 133 -11.89 -15.18 -7.77
N ASP A 134 -12.72 -15.35 -8.80
CA ASP A 134 -13.38 -16.62 -9.11
C ASP A 134 -12.38 -17.72 -9.51
N VAL A 135 -11.24 -17.37 -10.11
CA VAL A 135 -10.25 -18.32 -10.65
C VAL A 135 -8.88 -18.24 -9.99
N ALA A 136 -8.50 -17.12 -9.36
CA ALA A 136 -7.19 -16.90 -8.76
C ALA A 136 -7.29 -16.14 -7.45
N ASP A 137 -6.36 -16.34 -6.54
CA ASP A 137 -6.13 -15.43 -5.43
C ASP A 137 -5.28 -14.24 -5.91
N ILE A 138 -5.41 -13.07 -5.28
CA ILE A 138 -4.84 -11.84 -5.84
C ILE A 138 -4.12 -11.04 -4.76
N VAL A 139 -2.87 -10.67 -5.00
CA VAL A 139 -2.15 -9.69 -4.20
C VAL A 139 -1.81 -8.45 -5.02
N TYR A 140 -2.18 -7.30 -4.48
CA TYR A 140 -1.78 -5.97 -4.98
C TYR A 140 -0.69 -5.43 -4.09
N VAL A 141 0.50 -5.26 -4.63
CA VAL A 141 1.62 -4.69 -3.90
C VAL A 141 1.95 -3.30 -4.43
N ASN A 142 2.21 -2.37 -3.53
CA ASN A 142 2.67 -1.04 -3.88
C ASN A 142 4.21 -1.05 -3.91
N PRO A 143 4.86 -0.76 -5.04
CA PRO A 143 6.31 -0.59 -5.11
C PRO A 143 6.82 0.45 -4.11
N VAL A 144 8.12 0.42 -3.78
CA VAL A 144 8.73 1.34 -2.81
C VAL A 144 8.40 2.80 -3.13
N ASN A 145 8.03 3.57 -2.10
CA ASN A 145 7.61 4.97 -2.17
C ASN A 145 6.35 5.23 -3.01
N THR A 146 5.55 4.20 -3.29
CA THR A 146 4.20 4.37 -3.84
C THR A 146 3.16 3.99 -2.79
N GLY A 147 1.95 4.54 -2.88
CA GLY A 147 0.91 4.32 -1.89
C GLY A 147 1.42 4.53 -0.46
N TYR A 148 1.31 3.49 0.37
CA TYR A 148 1.81 3.51 1.75
C TYR A 148 3.18 2.85 1.93
N SER A 149 3.78 2.32 0.87
CA SER A 149 5.12 1.72 0.90
C SER A 149 6.20 2.77 1.11
N ARG A 150 7.17 2.50 1.99
CA ARG A 150 8.23 3.45 2.36
C ARG A 150 9.56 2.75 2.51
N MET A 151 10.64 3.49 2.23
CA MET A 151 11.97 3.12 2.72
C MET A 151 12.00 3.22 4.24
N VAL A 152 12.78 2.37 4.90
CA VAL A 152 12.90 2.27 6.36
C VAL A 152 14.32 2.67 6.76
N PRO A 153 14.51 3.62 7.69
CA PRO A 153 15.82 3.96 8.19
C PRO A 153 16.41 2.81 9.02
N ASN A 154 17.73 2.70 9.03
CA ASN A 154 18.46 1.79 9.90
C ASN A 154 18.38 2.22 11.38
N ALA A 155 19.02 1.45 12.27
CA ALA A 155 19.02 1.73 13.71
C ALA A 155 19.66 3.10 14.09
N GLN A 156 20.49 3.66 13.21
CA GLN A 156 21.12 4.97 13.36
C GLN A 156 20.26 6.11 12.79
N GLY A 157 19.12 5.78 12.19
CA GLY A 157 18.22 6.77 11.57
C GLY A 157 18.61 7.13 10.13
N GLU A 158 19.56 6.44 9.53
CA GLU A 158 20.02 6.69 8.17
C GLU A 158 19.12 5.98 7.16
N MET A 159 18.69 6.71 6.14
CA MET A 159 17.87 6.15 5.06
C MET A 159 18.74 5.33 4.09
N PRO A 160 18.22 4.21 3.57
CA PRO A 160 18.90 3.47 2.51
C PRO A 160 19.08 4.35 1.26
N LYS A 161 20.09 4.04 0.46
CA LYS A 161 20.35 4.78 -0.78
C LYS A 161 19.23 4.55 -1.79
N ARG A 162 18.87 5.60 -2.50
CA ARG A 162 17.78 5.54 -3.50
C ARG A 162 18.07 4.58 -4.66
N ASP A 163 19.31 4.44 -5.05
CA ASP A 163 19.74 3.53 -6.13
C ASP A 163 19.49 2.04 -5.84
N GLN A 164 19.26 1.69 -4.56
CA GLN A 164 18.85 0.34 -4.17
C GLN A 164 17.41 -0.02 -4.60
N PHE A 165 16.58 0.98 -4.93
CA PHE A 165 15.18 0.78 -5.26
C PHE A 165 14.75 1.40 -6.60
N PHE A 166 15.47 2.42 -7.08
CA PHE A 166 15.07 3.19 -8.25
C PHE A 166 16.03 2.96 -9.42
N GLY A 167 15.58 2.24 -10.40
CA GLY A 167 16.29 1.81 -11.58
C GLY A 167 15.79 0.41 -11.97
N VAL A 168 15.85 0.09 -13.26
CA VAL A 168 15.24 -1.14 -13.79
C VAL A 168 15.68 -2.39 -13.02
N ASN A 169 16.99 -2.58 -12.85
CA ASN A 169 17.51 -3.77 -12.18
C ASN A 169 17.22 -3.78 -10.66
N ALA A 170 17.31 -2.61 -10.02
CA ALA A 170 17.03 -2.48 -8.61
C ALA A 170 15.55 -2.76 -8.30
N ASP A 171 14.65 -2.22 -9.12
CA ASP A 171 13.20 -2.42 -8.98
C ASP A 171 12.81 -3.89 -9.15
N ILE A 172 13.39 -4.56 -10.16
CA ILE A 172 13.20 -6.01 -10.36
C ILE A 172 13.72 -6.81 -9.16
N SER A 173 14.91 -6.48 -8.66
CA SER A 173 15.57 -7.25 -7.59
C SER A 173 14.76 -7.22 -6.31
N TYR A 174 14.45 -6.05 -5.75
CA TYR A 174 13.75 -5.99 -4.47
C TYR A 174 12.31 -6.51 -4.57
N LEU A 175 11.63 -6.32 -5.71
CA LEU A 175 10.28 -6.88 -5.90
C LEU A 175 10.31 -8.40 -6.00
N ALA A 176 11.32 -8.99 -6.66
CA ALA A 176 11.50 -10.44 -6.70
C ALA A 176 11.74 -11.02 -5.30
N ASP A 177 12.59 -10.39 -4.49
CA ASP A 177 12.85 -10.79 -3.11
C ASP A 177 11.59 -10.67 -2.24
N TRP A 178 10.84 -9.59 -2.42
CA TRP A 178 9.57 -9.39 -1.73
C TRP A 178 8.56 -10.48 -2.10
N VAL A 179 8.41 -10.80 -3.40
CA VAL A 179 7.51 -11.85 -3.90
C VAL A 179 7.91 -13.20 -3.33
N ASN A 180 9.20 -13.55 -3.37
CA ASN A 180 9.70 -14.80 -2.79
C ASN A 180 9.34 -14.93 -1.31
N THR A 181 9.52 -13.86 -0.54
CA THR A 181 9.13 -13.82 0.86
C THR A 181 7.62 -13.95 1.04
N PHE A 182 6.85 -13.23 0.22
CA PHE A 182 5.39 -13.27 0.30
C PHE A 182 4.85 -14.69 0.07
N VAL A 183 5.28 -15.34 -0.99
CA VAL A 183 4.88 -16.73 -1.34
C VAL A 183 5.32 -17.74 -0.28
N THR A 184 6.44 -17.48 0.41
CA THR A 184 6.91 -18.37 1.49
C THR A 184 6.09 -18.23 2.76
N ARG A 185 5.49 -17.06 2.99
CA ARG A 185 4.69 -16.75 4.20
C ARG A 185 3.22 -17.12 4.07
N HIS A 186 2.70 -17.22 2.85
CA HIS A 186 1.28 -17.43 2.54
C HIS A 186 1.04 -18.73 1.78
#